data_278ce5da369e111a31d2f814d39e4f12
#
_entry.id   278ce5da369e111a31d2f814d39e4f12
#
_cell.length_a   1.000
_cell.length_b   1.000
_cell.length_c   1.000
_cell.angle_alpha   90.00
_cell.angle_beta   90.00
_cell.angle_gamma   90.00
#
_symmetry.space_group_name_H-M   'P 1'
#
loop_
_entity.id
_entity.type
_entity.pdbx_description
1 polymer ?
#
loop_
_entity_poly.entity_id
_entity_poly.type
_entity_poly.pdbx_seq_one_letter_code
_entity_poly.pdbx_strand_id
1 'polypeptide(L)'
;MLRKSLTLIIVCAMLVAAGLSAQTKVEPAKPVRMTDRTGPNNGITDVPGIEVGSYDKNFTGTTVVLAPKGAVGGVDVRGSAPGTRETDLMRPTNLVDKVDAIVLTGGSAYGLAAADGVMLWLEQKKRGWDVGGGNVVPIVGAAVLFDPGRFGRAFTDRPNAEFGRLAAEAAYSGPVKMGNVGAGAGAVAGGLKGGLGTASVDLGDGVMVGAIVAVNSLGSTVNPQTGEFYADFLEVNGEFGNLKRPFAFNAAQDDALAMATPELGKNTVICVVATNVKLTKAQAQKVSEMAHDGIARAVRPSHTMFDGDAVFTLATGLLDLDTLKQQAVWGNTAANVLKIGAAASDALARAIVHAMLNAQTVGPVPSYRDKYPAAFGK
;
A
#
# COMPACT_ATOMS: atom_id res chain seq x y z
N MET A 1 -33.55 -35.79 -62.15
CA MET A 1 -33.56 -34.92 -60.95
C MET A 1 -32.27 -34.98 -60.10
N LEU A 2 -31.37 -35.94 -60.26
CA LEU A 2 -30.14 -36.07 -59.45
C LEU A 2 -28.95 -35.15 -59.79
N ARG A 3 -28.88 -34.60 -61.01
CA ARG A 3 -27.73 -33.78 -61.46
C ARG A 3 -27.77 -32.31 -60.99
N LYS A 4 -28.93 -31.77 -60.60
CA LYS A 4 -29.01 -30.37 -60.10
C LYS A 4 -28.73 -30.22 -58.65
N SER A 5 -28.87 -31.29 -57.85
CA SER A 5 -28.57 -31.24 -56.40
C SER A 5 -27.08 -31.31 -56.05
N LEU A 6 -26.29 -31.91 -56.93
CA LEU A 6 -24.83 -32.08 -56.69
C LEU A 6 -24.05 -30.77 -56.92
N THR A 7 -24.49 -29.94 -57.86
CA THR A 7 -23.85 -28.66 -58.17
C THR A 7 -24.09 -27.61 -57.08
N LEU A 8 -25.25 -27.68 -56.40
CA LEU A 8 -25.57 -26.72 -55.33
C LEU A 8 -24.79 -27.03 -54.05
N ILE A 9 -24.51 -28.29 -53.77
CA ILE A 9 -23.71 -28.70 -52.59
C ILE A 9 -22.26 -28.33 -52.75
N ILE A 10 -21.66 -28.39 -53.96
CA ILE A 10 -20.26 -28.01 -54.22
C ILE A 10 -20.10 -26.49 -54.13
N VAL A 11 -21.06 -25.70 -54.58
CA VAL A 11 -21.00 -24.21 -54.48
C VAL A 11 -21.14 -23.76 -53.02
N CYS A 12 -21.98 -24.38 -52.20
CA CYS A 12 -22.08 -24.08 -50.77
C CYS A 12 -20.80 -24.51 -50.00
N ALA A 13 -20.14 -25.61 -50.37
CA ALA A 13 -18.90 -26.02 -49.75
C ALA A 13 -17.72 -25.10 -50.11
N MET A 14 -17.67 -24.54 -51.30
CA MET A 14 -16.64 -23.54 -51.67
C MET A 14 -16.85 -22.16 -51.05
N LEU A 15 -18.08 -21.75 -50.77
CA LEU A 15 -18.39 -20.50 -50.08
C LEU A 15 -18.08 -20.57 -48.55
N VAL A 16 -18.19 -21.75 -47.94
CA VAL A 16 -17.80 -21.98 -46.55
C VAL A 16 -16.27 -22.04 -46.42
N ALA A 17 -15.56 -22.61 -47.40
CA ALA A 17 -14.09 -22.62 -47.38
C ALA A 17 -13.43 -21.26 -47.64
N ALA A 18 -14.08 -20.35 -48.38
CA ALA A 18 -13.58 -18.99 -48.59
C ALA A 18 -13.81 -18.04 -47.41
N GLY A 19 -14.73 -18.38 -46.49
CA GLY A 19 -15.01 -17.58 -45.28
C GLY A 19 -14.07 -17.85 -44.09
N LEU A 20 -13.18 -18.87 -44.15
CA LEU A 20 -12.34 -19.29 -43.04
C LEU A 20 -10.87 -18.81 -43.10
N SER A 21 -10.49 -17.97 -44.05
CA SER A 21 -9.09 -17.55 -44.19
C SER A 21 -8.78 -16.10 -43.85
N ALA A 22 -9.69 -15.36 -43.20
CA ALA A 22 -9.37 -14.08 -42.59
C ALA A 22 -9.30 -14.20 -41.06
N GLN A 23 -8.44 -15.10 -40.58
CA GLN A 23 -7.90 -14.95 -39.23
C GLN A 23 -7.01 -13.72 -39.28
N THR A 24 -7.55 -12.54 -38.96
CA THR A 24 -6.77 -11.41 -38.52
C THR A 24 -5.82 -11.95 -37.45
N LYS A 25 -4.52 -11.97 -37.74
CA LYS A 25 -3.49 -12.16 -36.71
C LYS A 25 -3.74 -11.05 -35.69
N VAL A 26 -4.47 -11.34 -34.62
CA VAL A 26 -4.49 -10.52 -33.44
C VAL A 26 -3.07 -10.63 -32.92
N GLU A 27 -2.24 -9.60 -33.20
CA GLU A 27 -0.97 -9.49 -32.49
C GLU A 27 -1.30 -9.54 -31.01
N PRO A 28 -0.64 -10.41 -30.23
CA PRO A 28 -0.84 -10.40 -28.79
C PRO A 28 -0.58 -8.98 -28.32
N ALA A 29 -1.57 -8.35 -27.70
CA ALA A 29 -1.41 -7.05 -27.11
C ALA A 29 -0.15 -7.09 -26.25
N LYS A 30 0.81 -6.18 -26.53
CA LYS A 30 2.01 -6.05 -25.67
C LYS A 30 1.48 -5.95 -24.24
N PRO A 31 2.01 -6.74 -23.29
CA PRO A 31 1.57 -6.66 -21.92
C PRO A 31 1.69 -5.19 -21.51
N VAL A 32 0.58 -4.60 -21.10
CA VAL A 32 0.55 -3.23 -20.56
C VAL A 32 1.30 -3.32 -19.24
N ARG A 33 2.60 -3.05 -19.25
CA ARG A 33 3.33 -2.82 -18.01
C ARG A 33 2.72 -1.55 -17.40
N MET A 34 2.17 -1.68 -16.23
CA MET A 34 1.77 -0.56 -15.42
C MET A 34 3.06 0.17 -15.07
N THR A 35 3.31 1.24 -15.72
CA THR A 35 4.47 2.13 -15.84
C THR A 35 5.79 1.71 -15.15
N ASP A 36 6.88 1.75 -15.91
CA ASP A 36 8.26 1.62 -15.43
C ASP A 36 8.79 2.93 -14.80
N ARG A 37 7.91 3.84 -14.35
CA ARG A 37 8.29 5.16 -13.86
C ARG A 37 7.84 5.38 -12.43
N THR A 38 8.75 5.95 -11.66
CA THR A 38 8.47 6.44 -10.30
C THR A 38 8.43 7.96 -10.30
N GLY A 39 7.88 8.57 -9.26
CA GLY A 39 8.11 9.98 -8.98
C GLY A 39 9.55 10.21 -8.50
N PRO A 40 9.95 11.49 -8.33
CA PRO A 40 11.34 11.87 -8.06
C PRO A 40 11.88 11.34 -6.72
N ASN A 41 11.04 11.14 -5.70
CA ASN A 41 11.44 10.61 -4.40
C ASN A 41 11.15 9.11 -4.27
N ASN A 42 10.47 8.52 -5.25
CA ASN A 42 9.90 7.18 -5.18
C ASN A 42 9.17 6.93 -3.85
N GLY A 43 8.28 7.85 -3.49
CA GLY A 43 7.58 7.84 -2.22
C GLY A 43 6.18 8.45 -2.30
N ILE A 44 5.37 8.22 -1.29
CA ILE A 44 4.00 8.76 -1.22
C ILE A 44 3.95 10.29 -1.33
N THR A 45 5.02 10.97 -0.93
CA THR A 45 5.17 12.43 -1.03
C THR A 45 5.36 12.94 -2.45
N ASP A 46 5.56 12.06 -3.44
CA ASP A 46 5.50 12.43 -4.86
C ASP A 46 4.07 12.78 -5.29
N VAL A 47 3.07 12.38 -4.51
CA VAL A 47 1.68 12.79 -4.74
C VAL A 47 1.50 14.24 -4.25
N PRO A 48 1.25 15.20 -5.16
CA PRO A 48 1.05 16.58 -4.77
C PRO A 48 -0.08 16.75 -3.76
N GLY A 49 0.20 17.48 -2.67
CA GLY A 49 -0.75 17.70 -1.58
C GLY A 49 -0.67 16.66 -0.45
N ILE A 50 0.37 15.82 -0.44
CA ILE A 50 0.67 14.88 0.64
C ILE A 50 1.99 15.27 1.31
N GLU A 51 1.98 15.28 2.64
CA GLU A 51 3.15 15.47 3.50
C GLU A 51 3.25 14.29 4.49
N VAL A 52 4.48 13.89 4.84
CA VAL A 52 4.73 12.80 5.78
C VAL A 52 5.69 13.24 6.87
N GLY A 53 5.32 12.96 8.12
CA GLY A 53 6.21 13.13 9.26
C GLY A 53 6.20 11.91 10.15
N SER A 54 7.33 11.66 10.80
CA SER A 54 7.51 10.53 11.72
C SER A 54 8.19 10.98 13.00
N TYR A 55 7.78 10.37 14.11
CA TYR A 55 8.45 10.45 15.38
C TYR A 55 8.52 9.07 16.03
N ASP A 56 9.70 8.70 16.51
CA ASP A 56 9.89 7.43 17.21
C ASP A 56 10.84 7.59 18.41
N LYS A 57 10.65 6.73 19.38
CA LYS A 57 11.48 6.65 20.59
C LYS A 57 11.42 5.22 21.13
N ASN A 58 12.56 4.69 21.56
CA ASN A 58 12.64 3.38 22.22
C ASN A 58 11.97 2.27 21.39
N PHE A 59 12.24 2.17 20.11
CA PHE A 59 11.66 1.14 19.21
C PHE A 59 10.13 1.12 19.14
N THR A 60 9.48 2.26 19.25
CA THR A 60 8.06 2.47 18.92
C THR A 60 7.89 3.85 18.33
N GLY A 61 6.85 4.07 17.54
CA GLY A 61 6.68 5.38 16.93
C GLY A 61 5.38 5.55 16.17
N THR A 62 5.25 6.74 15.62
CA THR A 62 4.08 7.22 14.88
C THR A 62 4.53 7.86 13.57
N THR A 63 3.83 7.57 12.49
CA THR A 63 3.94 8.21 11.19
C THR A 63 2.61 8.86 10.84
N VAL A 64 2.64 10.12 10.47
CA VAL A 64 1.47 10.91 10.07
C VAL A 64 1.55 11.23 8.60
N VAL A 65 0.51 10.90 7.85
CA VAL A 65 0.31 11.30 6.46
C VAL A 65 -0.71 12.42 6.45
N LEU A 66 -0.26 13.64 6.21
CA LEU A 66 -1.10 14.84 6.16
C LEU A 66 -1.60 15.10 4.74
N ALA A 67 -2.85 15.55 4.64
CA ALA A 67 -3.41 16.19 3.47
C ALA A 67 -3.74 17.66 3.82
N PRO A 68 -2.80 18.62 3.64
CA PRO A 68 -2.93 19.99 4.16
C PRO A 68 -4.17 20.76 3.67
N LYS A 69 -4.77 20.36 2.55
CA LYS A 69 -6.02 20.93 1.99
C LYS A 69 -7.22 19.98 2.15
N GLY A 70 -7.05 18.91 2.94
CA GLY A 70 -7.96 17.79 3.01
C GLY A 70 -7.94 16.94 1.73
N ALA A 71 -8.19 15.64 1.86
CA ALA A 71 -8.30 14.71 0.75
C ALA A 71 -9.57 13.87 0.90
N VAL A 72 -10.16 13.42 -0.21
CA VAL A 72 -11.24 12.44 -0.14
C VAL A 72 -10.67 11.13 0.40
N GLY A 73 -11.26 10.65 1.51
CA GLY A 73 -10.83 9.46 2.21
C GLY A 73 -11.56 8.20 1.74
N GLY A 74 -10.83 7.09 1.69
CA GLY A 74 -11.36 5.73 1.57
C GLY A 74 -10.63 4.81 2.52
N VAL A 75 -11.23 3.67 2.88
CA VAL A 75 -10.59 2.66 3.72
C VAL A 75 -11.15 1.28 3.43
N ASP A 76 -10.28 0.27 3.48
CA ASP A 76 -10.67 -1.14 3.52
C ASP A 76 -9.86 -1.84 4.62
N VAL A 77 -10.53 -2.69 5.40
CA VAL A 77 -9.95 -3.43 6.53
C VAL A 77 -10.19 -4.92 6.30
N ARG A 78 -9.11 -5.68 6.08
CA ARG A 78 -9.19 -7.12 5.77
C ARG A 78 -8.61 -8.03 6.83
N GLY A 79 -7.73 -7.54 7.69
CA GLY A 79 -7.28 -8.30 8.86
C GLY A 79 -8.41 -8.51 9.85
N SER A 80 -8.36 -9.63 10.60
CA SER A 80 -9.43 -10.00 11.56
C SER A 80 -9.22 -9.44 12.97
N ALA A 81 -8.08 -8.78 13.23
CA ALA A 81 -7.75 -8.17 14.52
C ALA A 81 -7.33 -6.69 14.37
N PRO A 82 -8.13 -5.83 13.69
CA PRO A 82 -7.76 -4.45 13.43
C PRO A 82 -7.87 -3.59 14.71
N GLY A 83 -6.95 -2.61 14.81
CA GLY A 83 -7.08 -1.47 15.71
C GLY A 83 -7.13 -0.20 14.87
N THR A 84 -8.30 0.40 14.71
CA THR A 84 -8.53 1.53 13.80
C THR A 84 -9.37 2.63 14.43
N ARG A 85 -9.33 3.84 13.83
CA ARG A 85 -10.13 5.00 14.21
C ARG A 85 -10.68 5.69 12.96
N GLU A 86 -11.93 6.21 13.03
CA GLU A 86 -12.64 6.98 12.00
C GLU A 86 -12.88 6.23 10.67
N THR A 87 -12.84 4.91 10.67
CA THR A 87 -13.11 4.12 9.47
C THR A 87 -14.56 4.21 9.00
N ASP A 88 -15.51 4.31 9.94
CA ASP A 88 -16.92 4.46 9.59
C ASP A 88 -17.21 5.80 8.90
N LEU A 89 -16.55 6.88 9.32
CA LEU A 89 -16.71 8.20 8.68
C LEU A 89 -16.32 8.17 7.21
N MET A 90 -15.33 7.36 6.82
CA MET A 90 -14.85 7.25 5.44
C MET A 90 -15.77 6.43 4.53
N ARG A 91 -16.81 5.76 5.05
CA ARG A 91 -17.76 5.01 4.23
C ARG A 91 -18.45 5.93 3.21
N PRO A 92 -18.73 5.45 1.98
CA PRO A 92 -19.31 6.25 0.91
C PRO A 92 -20.64 6.92 1.25
N THR A 93 -21.39 6.35 2.17
CA THR A 93 -22.72 6.83 2.58
C THR A 93 -22.70 7.92 3.66
N ASN A 94 -21.53 8.22 4.23
CA ASN A 94 -21.39 9.17 5.33
C ASN A 94 -21.05 10.58 4.83
N LEU A 95 -21.49 11.59 5.59
CA LEU A 95 -21.56 12.99 5.16
C LEU A 95 -20.18 13.62 4.89
N VAL A 96 -19.19 13.38 5.74
CA VAL A 96 -17.91 14.10 5.67
C VAL A 96 -17.05 13.53 4.55
N ASP A 97 -16.72 14.37 3.57
CA ASP A 97 -16.00 13.95 2.36
C ASP A 97 -14.49 13.96 2.54
N LYS A 98 -13.95 14.86 3.38
CA LYS A 98 -12.51 15.09 3.46
C LYS A 98 -11.92 14.62 4.79
N VAL A 99 -10.72 14.10 4.69
CA VAL A 99 -9.85 13.67 5.79
C VAL A 99 -8.62 14.57 5.79
N ASP A 100 -8.17 15.01 6.97
CA ASP A 100 -7.03 15.90 7.13
C ASP A 100 -5.71 15.15 7.32
N ALA A 101 -5.79 13.97 7.96
CA ALA A 101 -4.62 13.12 8.19
C ALA A 101 -4.99 11.64 8.38
N ILE A 102 -4.02 10.76 8.09
CA ILE A 102 -4.01 9.37 8.55
C ILE A 102 -2.80 9.15 9.44
N VAL A 103 -3.02 8.48 10.56
CA VAL A 103 -1.99 8.11 11.56
C VAL A 103 -1.73 6.62 11.50
N LEU A 104 -0.49 6.23 11.23
CA LEU A 104 0.01 4.88 11.38
C LEU A 104 0.88 4.85 12.64
N THR A 105 0.67 3.92 13.58
CA THR A 105 1.38 3.99 14.86
C THR A 105 1.59 2.62 15.48
N GLY A 106 2.62 2.49 16.31
CA GLY A 106 2.80 1.37 17.22
C GLY A 106 1.86 1.43 18.43
N GLY A 107 2.08 0.58 19.41
CA GLY A 107 1.38 0.62 20.70
C GLY A 107 0.08 -0.16 20.77
N SER A 108 -0.31 -0.92 19.72
CA SER A 108 -1.61 -1.58 19.66
C SER A 108 -2.75 -0.57 19.87
N ALA A 109 -3.92 -0.99 20.33
CA ALA A 109 -5.08 -0.12 20.54
C ALA A 109 -4.78 1.15 21.37
N TYR A 110 -3.81 1.09 22.28
CA TYR A 110 -3.39 2.26 23.06
C TYR A 110 -2.74 3.35 22.21
N GLY A 111 -2.06 2.96 21.13
CA GLY A 111 -1.40 3.89 20.20
C GLY A 111 -2.38 4.79 19.44
N LEU A 112 -3.68 4.44 19.37
CA LEU A 112 -4.71 5.31 18.79
C LEU A 112 -4.75 6.70 19.45
N ALA A 113 -4.28 6.85 20.68
CA ALA A 113 -4.13 8.13 21.35
C ALA A 113 -3.19 9.11 20.61
N ALA A 114 -2.31 8.62 19.72
CA ALA A 114 -1.49 9.51 18.90
C ALA A 114 -2.32 10.38 17.95
N ALA A 115 -3.48 9.90 17.50
CA ALA A 115 -4.40 10.68 16.66
C ALA A 115 -4.96 11.92 17.38
N ASP A 116 -5.13 11.89 18.71
CA ASP A 116 -5.58 13.04 19.47
C ASP A 116 -4.58 14.21 19.39
N GLY A 117 -3.28 13.89 19.45
CA GLY A 117 -2.22 14.89 19.29
C GLY A 117 -2.19 15.51 17.91
N VAL A 118 -2.48 14.73 16.85
CA VAL A 118 -2.60 15.24 15.48
C VAL A 118 -3.83 16.14 15.35
N MET A 119 -4.97 15.74 15.94
CA MET A 119 -6.18 16.58 15.94
C MET A 119 -5.95 17.92 16.61
N LEU A 120 -5.36 17.95 17.81
CA LEU A 120 -5.05 19.19 18.53
C LEU A 120 -4.07 20.08 17.73
N TRP A 121 -3.08 19.48 17.09
CA TRP A 121 -2.14 20.20 16.22
C TRP A 121 -2.83 20.83 15.01
N LEU A 122 -3.71 20.08 14.33
CA LEU A 122 -4.50 20.57 13.19
C LEU A 122 -5.48 21.66 13.61
N GLU A 123 -6.17 21.53 14.75
CA GLU A 123 -7.06 22.55 15.30
C GLU A 123 -6.32 23.87 15.53
N GLN A 124 -5.13 23.83 16.11
CA GLN A 124 -4.26 25.02 16.29
C GLN A 124 -3.90 25.68 14.95
N LYS A 125 -3.85 24.91 13.86
CA LYS A 125 -3.61 25.39 12.49
C LYS A 125 -4.89 25.78 11.77
N LYS A 126 -6.06 25.70 12.43
CA LYS A 126 -7.39 25.95 11.84
C LYS A 126 -7.67 25.08 10.60
N ARG A 127 -7.23 23.82 10.66
CA ARG A 127 -7.47 22.79 9.63
C ARG A 127 -8.46 21.77 10.17
N GLY A 128 -9.49 21.45 9.39
CA GLY A 128 -10.54 20.50 9.75
C GLY A 128 -11.88 20.87 9.13
N TRP A 129 -12.88 20.11 9.47
CA TRP A 129 -14.27 20.39 9.11
C TRP A 129 -14.76 21.64 9.82
N ASP A 130 -15.23 22.65 9.05
CA ASP A 130 -15.75 23.90 9.59
C ASP A 130 -17.10 23.67 10.30
N VAL A 131 -17.16 24.01 11.58
CA VAL A 131 -18.38 23.92 12.41
C VAL A 131 -18.93 25.30 12.77
N GLY A 132 -18.44 26.34 12.12
CA GLY A 132 -18.88 27.73 12.33
C GLY A 132 -18.14 28.43 13.47
N GLY A 133 -18.28 29.77 13.51
CA GLY A 133 -17.64 30.58 14.56
C GLY A 133 -16.10 30.58 14.54
N GLY A 134 -15.48 30.19 13.43
CA GLY A 134 -14.02 30.06 13.31
C GLY A 134 -13.47 28.80 13.99
N ASN A 135 -14.32 27.84 14.32
CA ASN A 135 -13.94 26.55 14.90
C ASN A 135 -13.90 25.46 13.83
N VAL A 136 -13.00 24.50 14.02
CA VAL A 136 -12.86 23.33 13.14
C VAL A 136 -12.80 22.03 13.94
N VAL A 137 -13.26 20.95 13.35
CA VAL A 137 -13.08 19.59 13.87
C VAL A 137 -12.21 18.81 12.87
N PRO A 138 -10.92 18.58 13.17
CA PRO A 138 -10.05 17.81 12.30
C PRO A 138 -10.51 16.35 12.16
N ILE A 139 -10.48 15.83 10.93
CA ILE A 139 -10.82 14.45 10.64
C ILE A 139 -9.53 13.65 10.47
N VAL A 140 -9.25 12.79 11.45
CA VAL A 140 -8.01 12.03 11.55
C VAL A 140 -8.30 10.54 11.68
N GLY A 141 -8.09 9.82 10.58
CA GLY A 141 -8.12 8.35 10.60
C GLY A 141 -6.86 7.76 11.21
N ALA A 142 -6.94 6.56 11.80
CA ALA A 142 -5.76 5.91 12.35
C ALA A 142 -5.82 4.39 12.23
N ALA A 143 -4.63 3.77 12.17
CA ALA A 143 -4.45 2.34 12.37
C ALA A 143 -3.20 2.06 13.21
N VAL A 144 -3.22 0.97 13.96
CA VAL A 144 -2.14 0.58 14.87
C VAL A 144 -1.56 -0.79 14.51
N LEU A 145 -0.27 -0.96 14.79
CA LEU A 145 0.37 -2.25 14.86
C LEU A 145 0.77 -2.59 16.32
N PHE A 146 0.99 -3.86 16.59
CA PHE A 146 1.40 -4.32 17.92
C PHE A 146 2.92 -4.36 18.02
N ASP A 147 3.49 -3.51 18.87
CA ASP A 147 4.91 -3.53 19.24
C ASP A 147 5.19 -3.40 20.76
N PRO A 148 4.17 -3.32 21.67
CA PRO A 148 4.43 -3.18 23.10
C PRO A 148 5.30 -4.31 23.66
N GLY A 149 6.23 -3.97 24.53
CA GLY A 149 7.13 -4.92 25.20
C GLY A 149 8.26 -5.49 24.32
N ARG A 150 8.33 -5.15 23.02
CA ARG A 150 9.39 -5.64 22.13
C ARG A 150 10.75 -5.04 22.48
N PHE A 151 11.80 -5.77 22.19
CA PHE A 151 13.21 -5.33 22.33
C PHE A 151 13.58 -4.87 23.76
N GLY A 152 12.98 -5.50 24.78
CA GLY A 152 13.22 -5.18 26.18
C GLY A 152 12.56 -3.91 26.69
N ARG A 153 11.71 -3.27 25.88
CA ARG A 153 10.92 -2.10 26.24
C ARG A 153 9.79 -2.48 27.22
N ALA A 154 9.48 -1.57 28.17
CA ALA A 154 8.32 -1.75 29.03
C ALA A 154 7.04 -1.77 28.19
N PHE A 155 6.09 -2.62 28.57
CA PHE A 155 4.78 -2.71 27.88
C PHE A 155 4.01 -1.38 27.90
N THR A 156 4.24 -0.55 28.91
CA THR A 156 3.61 0.77 29.08
C THR A 156 4.26 1.88 28.28
N ASP A 157 5.43 1.66 27.70
CA ASP A 157 6.14 2.62 26.84
C ASP A 157 5.55 2.53 25.42
N ARG A 158 4.57 3.37 25.15
CA ARG A 158 3.72 3.33 23.94
C ARG A 158 3.53 4.73 23.36
N PRO A 159 3.26 4.87 22.03
CA PRO A 159 2.85 6.13 21.45
C PRO A 159 1.61 6.70 22.13
N ASN A 160 1.62 8.02 22.29
CA ASN A 160 0.56 8.82 22.89
C ASN A 160 0.32 10.10 22.06
N ALA A 161 -0.51 11.02 22.53
CA ALA A 161 -0.83 12.27 21.84
C ALA A 161 0.43 13.07 21.46
N GLU A 162 1.46 13.07 22.31
CA GLU A 162 2.71 13.80 22.02
C GLU A 162 3.47 13.22 20.82
N PHE A 163 3.47 11.88 20.64
CA PHE A 163 4.03 11.24 19.44
C PHE A 163 3.32 11.71 18.17
N GLY A 164 1.99 11.78 18.18
CA GLY A 164 1.21 12.26 17.07
C GLY A 164 1.50 13.74 16.74
N ARG A 165 1.55 14.59 17.76
CA ARG A 165 1.89 16.02 17.61
C ARG A 165 3.27 16.21 16.99
N LEU A 166 4.29 15.55 17.52
CA LEU A 166 5.67 15.63 17.03
C LEU A 166 5.82 15.08 15.60
N ALA A 167 5.12 13.99 15.28
CA ALA A 167 5.09 13.44 13.94
C ALA A 167 4.41 14.40 12.95
N ALA A 168 3.28 15.02 13.32
CA ALA A 168 2.61 16.02 12.49
C ALA A 168 3.46 17.28 12.28
N GLU A 169 4.17 17.73 13.32
CA GLU A 169 5.07 18.89 13.24
C GLU A 169 6.28 18.63 12.33
N ALA A 170 6.75 17.37 12.25
CA ALA A 170 7.86 16.96 11.39
C ALA A 170 7.44 16.68 9.94
N ALA A 171 6.16 16.85 9.57
CA ALA A 171 5.67 16.51 8.26
C ALA A 171 6.15 17.49 7.17
N TYR A 172 6.54 16.93 6.02
CA TYR A 172 6.99 17.67 4.85
C TYR A 172 6.79 16.84 3.56
N SER A 173 6.91 17.49 2.40
CA SER A 173 6.67 16.89 1.06
C SER A 173 7.94 16.35 0.39
N GLY A 174 9.03 16.14 1.13
CA GLY A 174 10.29 15.60 0.61
C GLY A 174 10.42 14.09 0.77
N PRO A 175 11.63 13.54 0.56
CA PRO A 175 11.92 12.12 0.70
C PRO A 175 11.56 11.57 2.08
N VAL A 176 10.84 10.47 2.13
CA VAL A 176 10.44 9.81 3.39
C VAL A 176 11.55 8.91 3.89
N LYS A 177 11.92 9.04 5.16
CA LYS A 177 12.82 8.07 5.82
C LYS A 177 12.14 6.71 5.94
N MET A 178 12.89 5.63 5.69
CA MET A 178 12.41 4.25 5.70
C MET A 178 13.15 3.39 6.74
N GLY A 179 12.62 2.18 6.99
CA GLY A 179 13.20 1.23 7.92
C GLY A 179 12.72 1.40 9.36
N ASN A 180 13.63 1.45 10.33
CA ASN A 180 13.33 1.47 11.77
C ASN A 180 12.87 2.85 12.26
N VAL A 181 11.92 3.48 11.59
CA VAL A 181 11.46 4.84 11.88
C VAL A 181 9.95 4.90 12.01
N GLY A 182 9.45 5.87 12.79
CA GLY A 182 8.02 6.11 12.96
C GLY A 182 7.25 4.84 13.33
N ALA A 183 6.13 4.58 12.65
CA ALA A 183 5.32 3.38 12.87
C ALA A 183 6.09 2.06 12.61
N GLY A 184 7.17 2.10 11.80
CA GLY A 184 8.02 0.94 11.51
C GLY A 184 9.06 0.63 12.58
N ALA A 185 9.27 1.51 13.57
CA ALA A 185 10.37 1.41 14.53
C ALA A 185 10.37 0.08 15.32
N GLY A 186 9.20 -0.38 15.79
CA GLY A 186 9.03 -1.62 16.54
C GLY A 186 8.54 -2.83 15.73
N ALA A 187 8.42 -2.70 14.42
CA ALA A 187 7.80 -3.69 13.55
C ALA A 187 8.65 -4.96 13.35
N VAL A 188 8.00 -6.11 13.25
CA VAL A 188 8.58 -7.44 12.94
C VAL A 188 7.69 -8.13 11.92
N ALA A 189 8.25 -8.66 10.85
CA ALA A 189 7.52 -9.27 9.74
C ALA A 189 8.10 -10.65 9.38
N GLY A 190 7.33 -11.71 9.56
CA GLY A 190 7.76 -13.06 9.22
C GLY A 190 9.07 -13.49 9.88
N GLY A 191 9.33 -13.03 11.11
CA GLY A 191 10.58 -13.32 11.85
C GLY A 191 11.77 -12.44 11.47
N LEU A 192 11.63 -11.50 10.53
CA LEU A 192 12.60 -10.45 10.22
C LEU A 192 12.22 -9.13 10.86
N LYS A 193 13.19 -8.21 11.02
CA LYS A 193 12.89 -6.83 11.39
C LYS A 193 12.07 -6.18 10.25
N GLY A 194 10.84 -5.81 10.57
CA GLY A 194 9.98 -5.02 9.71
C GLY A 194 10.36 -3.54 9.74
N GLY A 195 9.60 -2.69 9.05
CA GLY A 195 9.93 -1.27 8.97
C GLY A 195 8.83 -0.42 8.35
N LEU A 196 9.14 0.85 8.18
CA LEU A 196 8.38 1.79 7.35
C LEU A 196 8.97 1.80 5.93
N GLY A 197 8.11 1.73 4.92
CA GLY A 197 8.53 1.81 3.52
C GLY A 197 7.56 2.62 2.69
N THR A 198 8.04 3.12 1.56
CA THR A 198 7.25 3.94 0.63
C THR A 198 7.68 3.69 -0.81
N ALA A 199 6.77 3.91 -1.75
CA ALA A 199 7.05 3.89 -3.19
C ALA A 199 6.00 4.71 -3.95
N SER A 200 6.30 5.07 -5.20
CA SER A 200 5.37 5.78 -6.08
C SER A 200 5.34 5.21 -7.50
N VAL A 201 4.28 5.55 -8.21
CA VAL A 201 4.08 5.27 -9.64
C VAL A 201 3.68 6.57 -10.33
N ASP A 202 4.40 6.94 -11.38
CA ASP A 202 4.03 8.01 -12.30
C ASP A 202 3.21 7.44 -13.46
N LEU A 203 1.92 7.75 -13.50
CA LEU A 203 0.99 7.28 -14.54
C LEU A 203 1.01 8.13 -15.81
N GLY A 204 1.86 9.16 -15.86
CA GLY A 204 1.91 10.15 -16.94
C GLY A 204 0.90 11.29 -16.74
N ASP A 205 1.03 12.32 -17.59
CA ASP A 205 0.17 13.51 -17.58
C ASP A 205 0.07 14.19 -16.18
N GLY A 206 1.11 14.03 -15.33
CA GLY A 206 1.17 14.57 -13.97
C GLY A 206 0.37 13.76 -12.94
N VAL A 207 -0.18 12.62 -13.31
CA VAL A 207 -0.93 11.75 -12.39
C VAL A 207 0.02 10.86 -11.60
N MET A 208 0.00 11.03 -10.29
CA MET A 208 0.83 10.30 -9.34
C MET A 208 -0.01 9.37 -8.44
N VAL A 209 0.53 8.20 -8.16
CA VAL A 209 0.03 7.28 -7.14
C VAL A 209 1.19 6.92 -6.22
N GLY A 210 1.01 7.02 -4.92
CA GLY A 210 2.03 6.69 -3.93
C GLY A 210 1.50 5.80 -2.82
N ALA A 211 2.37 5.08 -2.15
CA ALA A 211 2.05 4.24 -1.01
C ALA A 211 3.08 4.42 0.11
N ILE A 212 2.63 4.32 1.36
CA ILE A 212 3.44 4.19 2.56
C ILE A 212 2.88 3.08 3.43
N VAL A 213 3.76 2.29 4.04
CA VAL A 213 3.38 1.10 4.80
C VAL A 213 4.28 0.89 6.01
N ALA A 214 3.70 0.49 7.14
CA ALA A 214 4.42 -0.10 8.26
C ALA A 214 4.17 -1.62 8.26
N VAL A 215 5.26 -2.41 8.11
CA VAL A 215 5.20 -3.84 7.86
C VAL A 215 5.48 -4.61 9.15
N ASN A 216 4.44 -5.18 9.75
CA ASN A 216 4.50 -5.94 11.01
C ASN A 216 3.74 -7.27 10.87
N SER A 217 3.84 -7.94 9.73
CA SER A 217 3.02 -9.09 9.34
C SER A 217 3.35 -10.38 10.09
N LEU A 218 2.35 -11.25 10.27
CA LEU A 218 2.58 -12.64 10.63
C LEU A 218 3.30 -13.39 9.50
N GLY A 219 2.79 -13.25 8.29
CA GLY A 219 3.39 -13.86 7.11
C GLY A 219 4.75 -13.30 6.74
N SER A 220 5.52 -14.12 6.05
CA SER A 220 6.83 -13.75 5.52
C SER A 220 6.69 -12.83 4.31
N THR A 221 7.61 -11.89 4.17
CA THR A 221 7.81 -11.10 2.94
C THR A 221 8.79 -11.78 1.97
N VAL A 222 9.42 -12.86 2.42
CA VAL A 222 10.48 -13.58 1.72
C VAL A 222 10.06 -15.02 1.51
N ASN A 223 10.29 -15.54 0.31
CA ASN A 223 10.13 -16.96 0.02
C ASN A 223 11.22 -17.75 0.78
N PRO A 224 10.86 -18.62 1.73
CA PRO A 224 11.83 -19.38 2.52
C PRO A 224 12.62 -20.37 1.70
N GLN A 225 12.12 -20.79 0.53
CA GLN A 225 12.77 -21.75 -0.36
C GLN A 225 13.90 -21.12 -1.20
N THR A 226 13.90 -19.80 -1.37
CA THR A 226 14.87 -19.09 -2.23
C THR A 226 15.56 -17.92 -1.54
N GLY A 227 14.96 -17.38 -0.49
CA GLY A 227 15.42 -16.16 0.17
C GLY A 227 15.07 -14.86 -0.58
N GLU A 228 14.34 -14.95 -1.70
CA GLU A 228 13.90 -13.81 -2.50
C GLU A 228 12.65 -13.16 -1.92
N PHE A 229 12.47 -11.86 -2.11
CA PHE A 229 11.18 -11.24 -1.80
C PHE A 229 10.09 -11.75 -2.72
N TYR A 230 8.87 -11.93 -2.19
CA TYR A 230 7.74 -12.35 -3.02
C TYR A 230 7.38 -11.32 -4.09
N ALA A 231 7.66 -10.03 -3.86
CA ALA A 231 7.36 -8.94 -4.77
C ALA A 231 8.59 -8.39 -5.52
N ASP A 232 9.70 -9.13 -5.60
CA ASP A 232 10.91 -8.73 -6.31
C ASP A 232 10.67 -8.45 -7.81
N PHE A 233 9.74 -9.20 -8.43
CA PHE A 233 9.35 -9.03 -9.83
C PHE A 233 8.74 -7.66 -10.17
N LEU A 234 8.39 -6.84 -9.16
CA LEU A 234 7.87 -5.49 -9.32
C LEU A 234 8.96 -4.42 -9.30
N GLU A 235 10.24 -4.80 -9.18
CA GLU A 235 11.34 -3.84 -9.16
C GLU A 235 11.30 -2.89 -10.36
N VAL A 236 11.41 -1.60 -10.11
CA VAL A 236 11.48 -0.54 -11.13
C VAL A 236 12.86 0.10 -11.07
N ASN A 237 13.52 0.16 -12.24
CA ASN A 237 14.83 0.84 -12.39
C ASN A 237 15.91 0.42 -11.38
N GLY A 238 15.88 -0.82 -10.90
CA GLY A 238 16.88 -1.32 -9.94
C GLY A 238 16.75 -0.76 -8.52
N GLU A 239 15.56 -0.30 -8.12
CA GLU A 239 15.31 0.34 -6.81
C GLU A 239 15.55 -0.59 -5.62
N PHE A 240 15.48 -1.92 -5.82
CA PHE A 240 15.81 -2.91 -4.80
C PHE A 240 17.31 -3.26 -4.78
N GLY A 241 18.09 -2.73 -5.73
CA GLY A 241 19.52 -2.96 -5.82
C GLY A 241 19.92 -4.18 -6.63
N ASN A 242 19.08 -4.65 -7.53
CA ASN A 242 19.32 -5.83 -8.39
C ASN A 242 19.73 -7.05 -7.54
N LEU A 243 18.93 -7.37 -6.54
CA LEU A 243 19.18 -8.46 -5.60
C LEU A 243 19.38 -9.79 -6.33
N LYS A 244 20.28 -10.61 -5.82
CA LYS A 244 20.51 -11.97 -6.29
C LYS A 244 19.69 -12.95 -5.46
N ARG A 245 19.36 -14.10 -6.05
CA ARG A 245 18.80 -15.22 -5.28
C ARG A 245 19.80 -15.67 -4.22
N PRO A 246 19.47 -15.60 -2.90
CA PRO A 246 20.41 -15.90 -1.84
C PRO A 246 20.91 -17.36 -1.83
N PHE A 247 20.06 -18.30 -2.22
CA PHE A 247 20.42 -19.72 -2.27
C PHE A 247 19.59 -20.48 -3.32
N ALA A 248 20.06 -21.67 -3.71
CA ALA A 248 19.33 -22.52 -4.62
C ALA A 248 17.98 -22.97 -4.00
N PHE A 249 16.99 -23.26 -4.87
CA PHE A 249 15.67 -23.70 -4.44
C PHE A 249 15.78 -24.93 -3.52
N ASN A 250 15.20 -24.86 -2.33
CA ASN A 250 15.15 -25.95 -1.35
C ASN A 250 13.69 -26.38 -1.14
N ALA A 251 13.28 -27.47 -1.83
CA ALA A 251 11.95 -28.02 -1.73
C ALA A 251 11.60 -28.61 -0.35
N ALA A 252 12.60 -28.87 0.51
CA ALA A 252 12.36 -29.39 1.85
C ALA A 252 11.90 -28.31 2.84
N GLN A 253 12.03 -27.04 2.49
CA GLN A 253 11.44 -25.95 3.27
C GLN A 253 10.01 -25.69 2.82
N ASP A 254 9.05 -25.94 3.71
CA ASP A 254 7.66 -25.60 3.48
C ASP A 254 7.49 -24.08 3.51
N ASP A 255 7.07 -23.51 2.38
CA ASP A 255 6.84 -22.07 2.25
C ASP A 255 5.54 -21.60 2.93
N ALA A 256 4.59 -22.53 3.14
CA ALA A 256 3.30 -22.21 3.75
C ALA A 256 3.37 -21.97 5.26
N LEU A 257 4.41 -22.46 5.92
CA LEU A 257 4.55 -22.45 7.39
C LEU A 257 5.78 -21.68 7.88
N ALA A 258 6.48 -20.95 7.03
CA ALA A 258 7.54 -20.02 7.47
C ALA A 258 6.95 -18.81 8.26
N MET A 259 5.97 -19.11 9.10
CA MET A 259 5.37 -18.15 10.01
C MET A 259 6.15 -18.16 11.33
N ALA A 260 6.44 -16.97 11.86
CA ALA A 260 6.72 -16.85 13.28
C ALA A 260 5.59 -17.55 14.06
N THR A 261 5.87 -18.11 15.24
CA THR A 261 4.83 -18.71 16.09
C THR A 261 3.67 -17.73 16.17
N PRO A 262 2.42 -18.12 15.76
CA PRO A 262 1.31 -17.20 15.74
C PRO A 262 1.04 -16.68 17.17
N GLU A 263 1.20 -15.37 17.36
CA GLU A 263 0.79 -14.71 18.59
C GLU A 263 -0.45 -13.88 18.30
N LEU A 264 -1.54 -14.18 18.98
CA LEU A 264 -2.84 -13.52 18.83
C LEU A 264 -2.72 -11.99 18.86
N GLY A 265 -3.18 -11.33 17.79
CA GLY A 265 -3.30 -9.87 17.73
C GLY A 265 -1.99 -9.09 17.73
N LYS A 266 -0.84 -9.73 17.43
CA LYS A 266 0.47 -9.06 17.46
C LYS A 266 1.03 -8.70 16.08
N ASN A 267 0.24 -8.93 15.03
CA ASN A 267 0.66 -8.74 13.63
C ASN A 267 -0.30 -7.80 12.90
N THR A 268 0.21 -7.04 11.95
CA THR A 268 -0.60 -6.08 11.19
C THR A 268 0.24 -5.42 10.11
N VAL A 269 -0.31 -5.23 8.92
CA VAL A 269 0.23 -4.33 7.88
C VAL A 269 -0.70 -3.14 7.75
N ILE A 270 -0.24 -1.95 8.12
CA ILE A 270 -1.02 -0.72 8.05
C ILE A 270 -0.47 0.23 7.00
N CYS A 271 -1.34 0.74 6.13
CA CYS A 271 -0.94 1.42 4.91
C CYS A 271 -1.77 2.65 4.61
N VAL A 272 -1.15 3.60 3.88
CA VAL A 272 -1.84 4.66 3.17
C VAL A 272 -1.42 4.62 1.71
N VAL A 273 -2.38 4.65 0.79
CA VAL A 273 -2.14 4.94 -0.62
C VAL A 273 -2.72 6.33 -0.94
N ALA A 274 -2.09 7.05 -1.85
CA ALA A 274 -2.54 8.38 -2.23
C ALA A 274 -2.51 8.58 -3.74
N THR A 275 -3.38 9.47 -4.23
CA THR A 275 -3.34 9.98 -5.62
C THR A 275 -3.72 11.45 -5.65
N ASN A 276 -3.19 12.17 -6.63
CA ASN A 276 -3.59 13.57 -6.85
C ASN A 276 -4.84 13.72 -7.73
N VAL A 277 -5.45 12.63 -8.13
CA VAL A 277 -6.69 12.61 -8.93
C VAL A 277 -7.91 12.77 -8.03
N LYS A 278 -8.93 13.50 -8.52
CA LYS A 278 -10.22 13.64 -7.85
C LYS A 278 -10.99 12.32 -7.93
N LEU A 279 -11.32 11.75 -6.77
CA LEU A 279 -12.13 10.56 -6.61
C LEU A 279 -13.38 10.87 -5.75
N THR A 280 -14.44 10.11 -5.96
CA THR A 280 -15.53 10.01 -4.99
C THR A 280 -15.10 9.10 -3.83
N LYS A 281 -15.79 9.15 -2.69
CA LYS A 281 -15.55 8.23 -1.55
C LYS A 281 -15.64 6.76 -1.96
N ALA A 282 -16.63 6.40 -2.80
CA ALA A 282 -16.77 5.03 -3.32
C ALA A 282 -15.57 4.59 -4.19
N GLN A 283 -15.06 5.50 -5.02
CA GLN A 283 -13.86 5.24 -5.82
C GLN A 283 -12.60 5.14 -4.96
N ALA A 284 -12.45 6.02 -3.94
CA ALA A 284 -11.35 5.96 -2.99
C ALA A 284 -11.38 4.65 -2.18
N GLN A 285 -12.55 4.21 -1.71
CA GLN A 285 -12.70 2.89 -1.08
C GLN A 285 -12.30 1.77 -2.04
N LYS A 286 -12.74 1.82 -3.31
CA LYS A 286 -12.36 0.80 -4.31
C LYS A 286 -10.85 0.74 -4.54
N VAL A 287 -10.17 1.88 -4.52
CA VAL A 287 -8.69 1.92 -4.58
C VAL A 287 -8.08 1.26 -3.35
N SER A 288 -8.61 1.48 -2.13
CA SER A 288 -8.16 0.77 -0.91
C SER A 288 -8.33 -0.73 -1.03
N GLU A 289 -9.49 -1.20 -1.53
CA GLU A 289 -9.77 -2.62 -1.75
C GLU A 289 -8.78 -3.26 -2.72
N MET A 290 -8.46 -2.59 -3.83
CA MET A 290 -7.49 -3.07 -4.82
C MET A 290 -6.05 -3.04 -4.28
N ALA A 291 -5.71 -2.04 -3.48
CA ALA A 291 -4.37 -1.91 -2.91
C ALA A 291 -4.01 -3.07 -1.96
N HIS A 292 -4.99 -3.71 -1.30
CA HIS A 292 -4.76 -4.92 -0.51
C HIS A 292 -4.11 -6.06 -1.30
N ASP A 293 -4.33 -6.12 -2.62
CA ASP A 293 -3.66 -7.11 -3.47
C ASP A 293 -2.13 -6.89 -3.48
N GLY A 294 -1.65 -5.67 -3.21
CA GLY A 294 -0.23 -5.39 -3.02
C GLY A 294 0.33 -6.05 -1.77
N ILE A 295 -0.43 -6.08 -0.67
CA ILE A 295 -0.04 -6.82 0.53
C ILE A 295 0.01 -8.32 0.20
N ALA A 296 -1.01 -8.87 -0.47
CA ALA A 296 -1.06 -10.29 -0.81
C ALA A 296 0.04 -10.72 -1.80
N ARG A 297 0.57 -9.82 -2.62
CA ARG A 297 1.72 -10.08 -3.50
C ARG A 297 3.05 -10.10 -2.75
N ALA A 298 3.17 -9.34 -1.66
CA ALA A 298 4.42 -9.12 -0.94
C ALA A 298 4.52 -9.88 0.39
N VAL A 299 3.42 -10.35 0.95
CA VAL A 299 3.33 -11.01 2.27
C VAL A 299 2.55 -12.31 2.15
N ARG A 300 3.11 -13.40 2.66
CA ARG A 300 2.49 -14.73 2.61
C ARG A 300 2.63 -15.49 3.93
N PRO A 301 1.48 -15.94 4.55
CA PRO A 301 0.11 -15.54 4.27
C PRO A 301 -0.16 -14.07 4.68
N SER A 302 -1.19 -13.46 4.09
CA SER A 302 -1.70 -12.14 4.44
C SER A 302 -3.14 -12.21 4.94
N HIS A 303 -3.63 -11.15 5.61
CA HIS A 303 -5.02 -11.02 6.06
C HIS A 303 -5.48 -12.18 6.94
N THR A 304 -4.60 -12.69 7.80
CA THR A 304 -4.90 -13.81 8.67
C THR A 304 -5.81 -13.40 9.84
N MET A 305 -6.27 -14.40 10.59
CA MET A 305 -7.03 -14.17 11.84
C MET A 305 -6.24 -13.39 12.90
N PHE A 306 -4.92 -13.30 12.75
CA PHE A 306 -4.00 -12.66 13.69
C PHE A 306 -3.52 -11.28 13.25
N ASP A 307 -3.80 -10.90 11.99
CA ASP A 307 -3.42 -9.62 11.40
C ASP A 307 -4.56 -8.59 11.53
N GLY A 308 -4.19 -7.31 11.61
CA GLY A 308 -5.13 -6.20 11.62
C GLY A 308 -5.01 -5.33 10.37
N ASP A 309 -4.73 -5.93 9.21
CA ASP A 309 -4.38 -5.26 7.97
C ASP A 309 -5.43 -4.25 7.52
N ALA A 310 -4.98 -3.01 7.31
CA ALA A 310 -5.82 -1.90 6.89
C ALA A 310 -5.12 -1.02 5.85
N VAL A 311 -5.84 -0.62 4.82
CA VAL A 311 -5.39 0.30 3.78
C VAL A 311 -6.32 1.50 3.70
N PHE A 312 -5.76 2.70 3.89
CA PHE A 312 -6.43 3.96 3.67
C PHE A 312 -6.07 4.52 2.29
N THR A 313 -7.00 5.23 1.68
CA THR A 313 -6.76 6.00 0.45
C THR A 313 -6.97 7.49 0.71
N LEU A 314 -6.06 8.33 0.20
CA LEU A 314 -6.18 9.79 0.19
C LEU A 314 -6.13 10.29 -1.26
N ALA A 315 -7.24 10.86 -1.74
CA ALA A 315 -7.33 11.48 -3.06
C ALA A 315 -7.34 13.01 -2.91
N THR A 316 -6.24 13.69 -3.27
CA THR A 316 -6.08 15.14 -3.05
C THR A 316 -6.89 15.98 -4.03
N GLY A 317 -7.31 15.41 -5.17
CA GLY A 317 -8.25 16.02 -6.10
C GLY A 317 -7.70 17.21 -6.89
N LEU A 318 -6.39 17.28 -7.10
CA LEU A 318 -5.75 18.36 -7.85
C LEU A 318 -5.91 18.21 -9.37
N LEU A 319 -6.15 16.99 -9.84
CA LEU A 319 -6.39 16.66 -11.25
C LEU A 319 -7.73 15.95 -11.40
N ASP A 320 -8.42 16.19 -12.51
CA ASP A 320 -9.63 15.44 -12.84
C ASP A 320 -9.29 13.98 -13.21
N LEU A 321 -10.21 13.07 -12.94
CA LEU A 321 -10.04 11.65 -13.23
C LEU A 321 -9.81 11.39 -14.74
N ASP A 322 -10.44 12.18 -15.61
CA ASP A 322 -10.32 12.07 -17.06
C ASP A 322 -8.95 12.51 -17.62
N THR A 323 -8.08 13.07 -16.79
CA THR A 323 -6.67 13.36 -17.16
C THR A 323 -5.94 12.12 -17.65
N LEU A 324 -6.29 10.93 -17.14
CA LEU A 324 -5.68 9.65 -17.55
C LEU A 324 -6.01 9.20 -18.97
N LYS A 325 -6.98 9.81 -19.65
CA LYS A 325 -7.36 9.56 -21.05
C LYS A 325 -7.50 8.08 -21.45
N GLN A 326 -7.89 7.22 -20.51
CA GLN A 326 -8.13 5.82 -20.80
C GLN A 326 -9.44 5.67 -21.58
N GLN A 327 -9.34 5.02 -22.75
CA GLN A 327 -10.53 4.63 -23.52
C GLN A 327 -10.91 3.20 -23.18
N ALA A 328 -12.14 3.00 -22.74
CA ALA A 328 -12.69 1.68 -22.48
C ALA A 328 -14.13 1.56 -22.96
N VAL A 329 -14.50 0.38 -23.43
CA VAL A 329 -15.85 0.07 -23.92
C VAL A 329 -16.91 0.34 -22.83
N TRP A 330 -16.58 0.19 -21.57
CA TRP A 330 -17.47 0.34 -20.40
C TRP A 330 -17.41 1.73 -19.75
N GLY A 331 -16.72 2.70 -20.36
CA GLY A 331 -16.60 4.07 -19.87
C GLY A 331 -15.23 4.36 -19.24
N ASN A 332 -14.76 5.59 -19.46
CA ASN A 332 -13.43 6.04 -19.05
C ASN A 332 -13.23 6.06 -17.53
N THR A 333 -14.27 6.42 -16.76
CA THR A 333 -14.22 6.51 -15.29
C THR A 333 -13.81 5.18 -14.65
N ALA A 334 -14.44 4.06 -15.03
CA ALA A 334 -14.12 2.74 -14.48
C ALA A 334 -12.69 2.32 -14.85
N ALA A 335 -12.26 2.56 -16.08
CA ALA A 335 -10.92 2.26 -16.57
C ALA A 335 -9.84 3.09 -15.86
N ASN A 336 -10.12 4.37 -15.58
CA ASN A 336 -9.21 5.24 -14.86
C ASN A 336 -9.07 4.83 -13.39
N VAL A 337 -10.16 4.48 -12.71
CA VAL A 337 -10.14 3.94 -11.34
C VAL A 337 -9.37 2.62 -11.29
N LEU A 338 -9.59 1.72 -12.27
CA LEU A 338 -8.82 0.48 -12.40
C LEU A 338 -7.32 0.76 -12.48
N LYS A 339 -6.90 1.71 -13.31
CA LYS A 339 -5.49 2.07 -13.50
C LYS A 339 -4.87 2.61 -12.20
N ILE A 340 -5.58 3.48 -11.49
CA ILE A 340 -5.14 4.02 -10.18
C ILE A 340 -5.04 2.89 -9.15
N GLY A 341 -6.06 2.03 -9.03
CA GLY A 341 -6.06 0.94 -8.05
C GLY A 341 -4.97 -0.10 -8.29
N ALA A 342 -4.70 -0.44 -9.57
CA ALA A 342 -3.61 -1.34 -9.91
C ALA A 342 -2.24 -0.71 -9.60
N ALA A 343 -2.04 0.58 -9.91
CA ALA A 343 -0.82 1.30 -9.54
C ALA A 343 -0.64 1.40 -8.02
N ALA A 344 -1.73 1.59 -7.27
CA ALA A 344 -1.72 1.59 -5.80
C ALA A 344 -1.29 0.23 -5.23
N SER A 345 -1.77 -0.87 -5.83
CA SER A 345 -1.37 -2.23 -5.47
C SER A 345 0.13 -2.47 -5.71
N ASP A 346 0.64 -2.08 -6.87
CA ASP A 346 2.06 -2.25 -7.21
C ASP A 346 2.96 -1.35 -6.36
N ALA A 347 2.59 -0.08 -6.16
CA ALA A 347 3.31 0.84 -5.26
C ALA A 347 3.36 0.30 -3.82
N LEU A 348 2.25 -0.27 -3.32
CA LEU A 348 2.20 -0.83 -1.98
C LEU A 348 3.08 -2.08 -1.82
N ALA A 349 3.07 -2.97 -2.81
CA ALA A 349 3.94 -4.15 -2.79
C ALA A 349 5.43 -3.75 -2.81
N ARG A 350 5.81 -2.76 -3.63
CA ARG A 350 7.17 -2.20 -3.68
C ARG A 350 7.55 -1.51 -2.37
N ALA A 351 6.63 -0.75 -1.78
CA ALA A 351 6.83 -0.10 -0.48
C ALA A 351 7.11 -1.13 0.64
N ILE A 352 6.47 -2.32 0.61
CA ILE A 352 6.76 -3.41 1.54
C ILE A 352 8.21 -3.91 1.37
N VAL A 353 8.69 -4.11 0.14
CA VAL A 353 10.10 -4.49 -0.10
C VAL A 353 11.04 -3.41 0.41
N HIS A 354 10.77 -2.13 0.13
CA HIS A 354 11.57 -1.01 0.65
C HIS A 354 11.61 -0.97 2.18
N ALA A 355 10.49 -1.26 2.86
CA ALA A 355 10.46 -1.34 4.32
C ALA A 355 11.45 -2.37 4.86
N MET A 356 11.48 -3.55 4.23
CA MET A 356 12.35 -4.66 4.64
C MET A 356 13.81 -4.42 4.30
N LEU A 357 14.11 -3.82 3.14
CA LEU A 357 15.48 -3.51 2.71
C LEU A 357 16.14 -2.41 3.54
N ASN A 358 15.37 -1.47 4.05
CA ASN A 358 15.85 -0.36 4.87
C ASN A 358 15.82 -0.65 6.38
N ALA A 359 15.21 -1.77 6.79
CA ALA A 359 15.22 -2.19 8.18
C ALA A 359 16.63 -2.63 8.62
N GLN A 360 16.96 -2.33 9.87
CA GLN A 360 18.21 -2.72 10.52
C GLN A 360 17.92 -3.70 11.65
N THR A 361 18.82 -4.65 11.87
CA THR A 361 18.76 -5.63 12.98
C THR A 361 18.57 -4.93 14.33
N VAL A 362 17.66 -5.47 15.16
CA VAL A 362 17.46 -5.01 16.54
C VAL A 362 17.44 -6.21 17.48
N GLY A 363 18.42 -6.29 18.36
CA GLY A 363 18.59 -7.41 19.29
C GLY A 363 18.63 -8.77 18.57
N PRO A 364 17.75 -9.73 18.90
CA PRO A 364 17.77 -11.05 18.26
C PRO A 364 17.01 -11.09 16.92
N VAL A 365 16.39 -10.00 16.50
CA VAL A 365 15.57 -9.96 15.27
C VAL A 365 16.40 -9.39 14.11
N PRO A 366 16.82 -10.24 13.16
CA PRO A 366 17.70 -9.83 12.07
C PRO A 366 16.94 -9.00 11.03
N SER A 367 17.66 -8.09 10.37
CA SER A 367 17.22 -7.49 9.13
C SER A 367 17.30 -8.48 7.96
N TYR A 368 16.64 -8.17 6.83
CA TYR A 368 16.80 -8.96 5.61
C TYR A 368 18.27 -8.99 5.16
N ARG A 369 18.95 -7.85 5.20
CA ARG A 369 20.36 -7.72 4.81
C ARG A 369 21.29 -8.62 5.61
N ASP A 370 21.06 -8.72 6.91
CA ASP A 370 21.92 -9.53 7.80
C ASP A 370 21.55 -11.03 7.73
N LYS A 371 20.28 -11.35 7.47
CA LYS A 371 19.81 -12.74 7.31
C LYS A 371 20.23 -13.33 5.97
N TYR A 372 20.24 -12.52 4.89
CA TYR A 372 20.49 -12.95 3.52
C TYR A 372 21.60 -12.14 2.83
N PRO A 373 22.84 -12.14 3.36
CA PRO A 373 23.95 -11.33 2.81
C PRO A 373 24.28 -11.70 1.36
N ALA A 374 24.07 -12.97 0.96
CA ALA A 374 24.28 -13.43 -0.41
C ALA A 374 23.38 -12.73 -1.44
N ALA A 375 22.21 -12.21 -1.03
CA ALA A 375 21.37 -11.38 -1.90
C ALA A 375 22.08 -10.13 -2.41
N PHE A 376 23.07 -9.64 -1.66
CA PHE A 376 23.86 -8.44 -1.96
C PHE A 376 25.24 -8.76 -2.52
N GLY A 377 25.49 -10.02 -2.91
CA GLY A 377 26.76 -10.47 -3.49
C GLY A 377 27.92 -10.55 -2.46
N LYS A 378 27.59 -10.71 -1.19
CA LYS A 378 28.56 -10.85 -0.09
C LYS A 378 28.72 -12.28 0.36
#